data_b0f9f9d12a543d7287166f0ebef42197
#
_entry.id   b0f9f9d12a543d7287166f0ebef42197
#
_cell.length_a   1.000
_cell.length_b   1.000
_cell.length_c   1.000
_cell.angle_alpha   90.00
_cell.angle_beta   90.00
_cell.angle_gamma   90.00
#
_symmetry.space_group_name_H-M   'P 1'
#
loop_
_entity.id
_entity.type
_entity.pdbx_description
1 polymer ?
#
loop_
_entity_poly.entity_id
_entity_poly.type
_entity_poly.pdbx_seq_one_letter_code
_entity_poly.pdbx_strand_id
1 'polypeptide(L)'
;MRKLFLIGTALAVAAGITATVVRAETPTELNFGVISTEASVNQKKNWEPFLAAMAKETGLKINGFYASDYAGVIEAMRFNKVQIAWFGNKSGMEASNRSSAEVFTQITSHTGSTGYYSHIIVHKDSPYTKLEDILKCDKTLDFGIGDPNSTSGFLVPTSYVFAAKNIDPKSCFKTVRNASHQANAMAVANKQVAAATNNSEDLQRIEKTAPEARKNIRIIWTSPIIPLDPIMWRKDLDPAVKAKLSTFLLSYGRIGTPDEIKTAKQILANLIWGTFRPSSDDQLLPIRILEANKAVMKLNADDKISAEEKASKIAELQAEIKKYQDQTAKADKGEFKKRVEHFVEVDKTGNEAELKKLIGEFAATAANAPTN
;
A
#
# COMPACT_ATOMS: atom_id res chain seq x y z
N MET A 1 53.99 66.69 -40.35
CA MET A 1 53.45 66.07 -39.16
C MET A 1 52.24 65.24 -39.56
N ARG A 2 52.44 63.94 -39.78
CA ARG A 2 51.39 62.99 -40.25
C ARG A 2 50.88 62.20 -39.03
N LYS A 3 49.60 62.28 -38.75
CA LYS A 3 48.92 61.44 -37.73
C LYS A 3 48.50 60.15 -38.41
N LEU A 4 49.03 59.00 -37.92
CA LEU A 4 48.57 57.69 -38.29
C LEU A 4 47.37 57.34 -37.41
N PHE A 5 46.24 56.99 -38.05
CA PHE A 5 45.11 56.32 -37.37
C PHE A 5 45.25 54.77 -37.48
N LEU A 6 45.39 54.12 -36.37
CA LEU A 6 45.28 52.67 -36.29
C LEU A 6 43.82 52.26 -36.01
N ILE A 7 43.21 51.56 -36.98
CA ILE A 7 41.88 50.96 -36.85
C ILE A 7 42.11 49.52 -36.29
N GLY A 8 41.74 49.28 -35.03
CA GLY A 8 41.75 47.96 -34.43
C GLY A 8 40.45 47.28 -34.72
N THR A 9 40.50 46.18 -35.51
CA THR A 9 39.37 45.28 -35.78
C THR A 9 39.24 44.28 -34.60
N ALA A 10 38.20 44.41 -33.77
CA ALA A 10 37.87 43.47 -32.75
C ALA A 10 37.08 42.29 -33.35
N LEU A 11 37.70 41.12 -33.44
CA LEU A 11 37.02 39.86 -33.81
C LEU A 11 36.27 39.33 -32.55
N ALA A 12 34.94 39.43 -32.55
CA ALA A 12 34.10 38.80 -31.56
C ALA A 12 33.94 37.31 -31.90
N VAL A 13 34.63 36.43 -31.17
CA VAL A 13 34.42 34.98 -31.23
C VAL A 13 33.20 34.66 -30.38
N ALA A 14 32.05 34.44 -31.02
CA ALA A 14 30.87 33.89 -30.37
C ALA A 14 31.06 32.38 -30.14
N ALA A 15 31.50 32.00 -28.92
CA ALA A 15 31.52 30.63 -28.49
C ALA A 15 30.07 30.17 -28.22
N GLY A 16 29.46 29.48 -29.18
CA GLY A 16 28.18 28.81 -29.00
C GLY A 16 28.31 27.66 -27.97
N ILE A 17 27.84 27.90 -26.77
CA ILE A 17 27.67 26.83 -25.76
C ILE A 17 26.47 26.00 -26.21
N THR A 18 26.70 24.90 -26.93
CA THR A 18 25.71 23.87 -27.14
C THR A 18 25.56 23.14 -25.82
N ALA A 19 24.52 23.49 -25.05
CA ALA A 19 24.09 22.71 -23.90
C ALA A 19 23.63 21.33 -24.40
N THR A 20 24.50 20.35 -24.35
CA THR A 20 24.09 18.94 -24.47
C THR A 20 23.15 18.62 -23.34
N VAL A 21 21.87 18.49 -23.62
CA VAL A 21 20.88 17.93 -22.71
C VAL A 21 21.29 16.48 -22.54
N VAL A 22 21.99 16.18 -21.44
CA VAL A 22 22.25 14.82 -21.00
C VAL A 22 20.88 14.24 -20.61
N ARG A 23 20.28 13.52 -21.54
CA ARG A 23 19.07 12.75 -21.26
C ARG A 23 19.52 11.60 -20.36
N ALA A 24 19.03 11.60 -19.12
CA ALA A 24 19.27 10.47 -18.23
C ALA A 24 18.82 9.18 -18.95
N GLU A 25 19.67 8.15 -18.92
CA GLU A 25 19.31 6.84 -19.48
C GLU A 25 18.09 6.30 -18.74
N THR A 26 17.11 5.80 -19.51
CA THR A 26 15.93 5.14 -18.91
C THR A 26 16.39 3.96 -18.07
N PRO A 27 16.00 3.87 -16.81
CA PRO A 27 16.39 2.77 -15.93
C PRO A 27 16.02 1.42 -16.57
N THR A 28 16.96 0.51 -16.59
CA THR A 28 16.77 -0.87 -17.11
C THR A 28 16.52 -1.87 -15.99
N GLU A 29 16.72 -1.47 -14.74
CA GLU A 29 16.59 -2.31 -13.55
C GLU A 29 15.78 -1.59 -12.47
N LEU A 30 14.85 -2.31 -11.82
CA LEU A 30 14.01 -1.83 -10.72
C LEU A 30 13.96 -2.86 -9.59
N ASN A 31 13.85 -2.37 -8.37
CA ASN A 31 13.55 -3.18 -7.20
C ASN A 31 12.07 -3.02 -6.83
N PHE A 32 11.37 -4.13 -6.73
CA PHE A 32 9.97 -4.22 -6.29
C PHE A 32 9.93 -4.58 -4.81
N GLY A 33 9.47 -3.64 -3.97
CA GLY A 33 9.31 -3.84 -2.53
C GLY A 33 8.05 -4.63 -2.17
N VAL A 34 8.19 -5.57 -1.25
CA VAL A 34 7.10 -6.39 -0.72
C VAL A 34 7.07 -6.25 0.80
N ILE A 35 5.96 -5.74 1.35
CA ILE A 35 5.79 -5.62 2.82
C ILE A 35 5.72 -6.99 3.50
N SER A 36 6.28 -7.11 4.70
CA SER A 36 6.49 -8.36 5.43
C SER A 36 5.22 -8.92 6.10
N THR A 37 4.27 -9.41 5.31
CA THR A 37 3.04 -10.06 5.83
C THR A 37 3.27 -11.48 6.30
N GLU A 38 4.31 -12.13 5.80
CA GLU A 38 4.75 -13.49 6.09
C GLU A 38 6.30 -13.58 6.06
N ALA A 39 6.85 -14.75 6.34
CA ALA A 39 8.30 -14.97 6.27
C ALA A 39 8.85 -14.68 4.87
N SER A 40 9.98 -13.98 4.78
CA SER A 40 10.58 -13.51 3.51
C SER A 40 10.90 -14.63 2.52
N VAL A 41 11.23 -15.83 3.00
CA VAL A 41 11.45 -17.01 2.15
C VAL A 41 10.17 -17.45 1.44
N ASN A 42 9.02 -17.38 2.11
CA ASN A 42 7.72 -17.68 1.53
C ASN A 42 7.30 -16.59 0.54
N GLN A 43 7.48 -15.33 0.92
CA GLN A 43 7.22 -14.19 0.03
C GLN A 43 8.02 -14.31 -1.26
N LYS A 44 9.33 -14.54 -1.19
CA LYS A 44 10.17 -14.70 -2.37
C LYS A 44 9.62 -15.77 -3.31
N LYS A 45 9.30 -16.95 -2.79
CA LYS A 45 8.74 -18.07 -3.59
C LYS A 45 7.41 -17.69 -4.25
N ASN A 46 6.53 -17.01 -3.51
CA ASN A 46 5.19 -16.68 -3.98
C ASN A 46 5.19 -15.54 -5.01
N TRP A 47 6.13 -14.58 -4.87
CA TRP A 47 6.19 -13.38 -5.70
C TRP A 47 7.03 -13.56 -6.99
N GLU A 48 8.02 -14.47 -6.97
CA GLU A 48 8.94 -14.66 -8.10
C GLU A 48 8.23 -14.88 -9.44
N PRO A 49 7.14 -15.69 -9.56
CA PRO A 49 6.44 -15.85 -10.83
C PRO A 49 5.81 -14.56 -11.36
N PHE A 50 5.27 -13.70 -10.46
CA PHE A 50 4.70 -12.42 -10.84
C PHE A 50 5.77 -11.41 -11.27
N LEU A 51 6.88 -11.32 -10.55
CA LEU A 51 7.99 -10.43 -10.87
C LEU A 51 8.69 -10.86 -12.18
N ALA A 52 8.80 -12.15 -12.44
CA ALA A 52 9.33 -12.68 -13.69
C ALA A 52 8.42 -12.34 -14.89
N ALA A 53 7.08 -12.42 -14.71
CA ALA A 53 6.14 -11.98 -15.73
C ALA A 53 6.25 -10.46 -15.99
N MET A 54 6.36 -9.65 -14.94
CA MET A 54 6.58 -8.21 -15.06
C MET A 54 7.88 -7.90 -15.83
N ALA A 55 8.97 -8.58 -15.51
CA ALA A 55 10.25 -8.41 -16.19
C ALA A 55 10.14 -8.76 -17.68
N LYS A 56 9.51 -9.89 -18.02
CA LYS A 56 9.31 -10.34 -19.40
C LYS A 56 8.51 -9.33 -20.23
N GLU A 57 7.39 -8.87 -19.71
CA GLU A 57 6.46 -8.01 -20.44
C GLU A 57 6.95 -6.55 -20.56
N THR A 58 7.66 -6.05 -19.53
CA THR A 58 8.16 -4.67 -19.54
C THR A 58 9.54 -4.53 -20.20
N GLY A 59 10.28 -5.64 -20.35
CA GLY A 59 11.68 -5.63 -20.78
C GLY A 59 12.63 -5.01 -19.75
N LEU A 60 12.21 -4.90 -18.49
CA LEU A 60 13.01 -4.40 -17.37
C LEU A 60 13.54 -5.57 -16.54
N LYS A 61 14.70 -5.41 -15.94
CA LYS A 61 15.14 -6.33 -14.88
C LYS A 61 14.41 -5.96 -13.60
N ILE A 62 13.61 -6.88 -13.04
CA ILE A 62 12.84 -6.66 -11.82
C ILE A 62 13.37 -7.56 -10.71
N ASN A 63 13.84 -6.96 -9.61
CA ASN A 63 14.31 -7.70 -8.44
C ASN A 63 13.29 -7.54 -7.28
N GLY A 64 12.96 -8.62 -6.60
CA GLY A 64 12.17 -8.56 -5.37
C GLY A 64 12.99 -8.07 -4.18
N PHE A 65 12.49 -7.07 -3.46
CA PHE A 65 13.05 -6.57 -2.20
C PHE A 65 12.15 -6.97 -1.03
N TYR A 66 12.67 -7.76 -0.12
CA TYR A 66 11.95 -8.34 1.03
C TYR A 66 12.60 -7.89 2.33
N ALA A 67 11.98 -6.96 3.03
CA ALA A 67 12.43 -6.48 4.34
C ALA A 67 11.87 -7.34 5.48
N SER A 68 12.46 -7.22 6.67
CA SER A 68 12.00 -7.89 7.89
C SER A 68 10.71 -7.28 8.46
N ASP A 69 10.46 -6.00 8.12
CA ASP A 69 9.31 -5.22 8.57
C ASP A 69 8.83 -4.24 7.49
N TYR A 70 7.68 -3.62 7.69
CA TYR A 70 7.10 -2.67 6.74
C TYR A 70 7.93 -1.40 6.60
N ALA A 71 8.53 -0.94 7.71
CA ALA A 71 9.37 0.27 7.71
C ALA A 71 10.58 0.12 6.79
N GLY A 72 11.17 -1.09 6.72
CA GLY A 72 12.30 -1.37 5.84
C GLY A 72 11.99 -1.13 4.36
N VAL A 73 10.77 -1.46 3.89
CA VAL A 73 10.34 -1.18 2.50
C VAL A 73 10.11 0.32 2.30
N ILE A 74 9.49 1.00 3.26
CA ILE A 74 9.24 2.44 3.21
C ILE A 74 10.57 3.21 3.13
N GLU A 75 11.53 2.88 3.99
CA GLU A 75 12.85 3.51 4.00
C GLU A 75 13.69 3.16 2.76
N ALA A 76 13.61 1.91 2.26
CA ALA A 76 14.25 1.53 1.02
C ALA A 76 13.73 2.36 -0.17
N MET A 77 12.44 2.63 -0.21
CA MET A 77 11.84 3.52 -1.22
C MET A 77 12.30 4.98 -1.01
N ARG A 78 12.36 5.47 0.22
CA ARG A 78 12.84 6.81 0.54
C ARG A 78 14.26 7.06 0.00
N PHE A 79 15.13 6.08 0.14
CA PHE A 79 16.52 6.15 -0.32
C PHE A 79 16.72 5.63 -1.76
N ASN A 80 15.65 5.53 -2.54
CA ASN A 80 15.67 5.06 -3.94
C ASN A 80 16.31 3.67 -4.14
N LYS A 81 16.28 2.81 -3.11
CA LYS A 81 16.65 1.39 -3.21
C LYS A 81 15.49 0.52 -3.68
N VAL A 82 14.27 1.03 -3.60
CA VAL A 82 13.03 0.44 -4.12
C VAL A 82 12.34 1.53 -4.94
N GLN A 83 11.91 1.20 -6.16
CA GLN A 83 11.27 2.15 -7.07
C GLN A 83 9.77 1.92 -7.20
N ILE A 84 9.32 0.70 -6.99
CA ILE A 84 7.92 0.28 -7.01
C ILE A 84 7.69 -0.69 -5.85
N ALA A 85 6.51 -0.67 -5.23
CA ALA A 85 6.20 -1.57 -4.12
C ALA A 85 4.71 -1.85 -3.98
N TRP A 86 4.41 -3.03 -3.42
CA TRP A 86 3.13 -3.31 -2.77
C TRP A 86 3.18 -2.82 -1.34
N PHE A 87 2.20 -2.01 -0.98
CA PHE A 87 1.97 -1.52 0.38
C PHE A 87 0.56 -1.85 0.85
N GLY A 88 0.36 -1.98 2.16
CA GLY A 88 -0.97 -1.80 2.74
C GLY A 88 -1.33 -0.31 2.74
N ASN A 89 -2.62 0.02 2.88
CA ASN A 89 -3.04 1.43 2.80
C ASN A 89 -2.34 2.33 3.85
N LYS A 90 -2.10 1.85 5.10
CA LYS A 90 -1.34 2.63 6.08
C LYS A 90 0.13 2.79 5.69
N SER A 91 0.83 1.72 5.34
CA SER A 91 2.23 1.81 4.91
C SER A 91 2.37 2.62 3.61
N GLY A 92 1.39 2.56 2.71
CA GLY A 92 1.31 3.43 1.53
C GLY A 92 1.14 4.90 1.90
N MET A 93 0.31 5.22 2.88
CA MET A 93 0.20 6.57 3.42
C MET A 93 1.54 7.08 3.97
N GLU A 94 2.25 6.25 4.73
CA GLU A 94 3.58 6.58 5.25
C GLU A 94 4.61 6.77 4.12
N ALA A 95 4.59 5.92 3.10
CA ALA A 95 5.46 6.05 1.93
C ALA A 95 5.14 7.30 1.11
N SER A 96 3.85 7.65 0.93
CA SER A 96 3.42 8.89 0.29
C SER A 96 3.92 10.13 1.05
N ASN A 97 3.90 10.10 2.39
CA ASN A 97 4.30 11.24 3.22
C ASN A 97 5.82 11.49 3.22
N ARG A 98 6.66 10.44 3.17
CA ARG A 98 8.09 10.56 3.44
C ARG A 98 9.04 9.88 2.46
N SER A 99 8.51 9.18 1.45
CA SER A 99 9.33 8.42 0.50
C SER A 99 9.07 8.81 -0.96
N SER A 100 8.42 9.96 -1.19
CA SER A 100 8.03 10.43 -2.53
C SER A 100 7.25 9.38 -3.33
N ALA A 101 6.47 8.55 -2.64
CA ALA A 101 5.64 7.54 -3.28
C ALA A 101 4.28 8.09 -3.69
N GLU A 102 3.72 7.56 -4.78
CA GLU A 102 2.35 7.81 -5.23
C GLU A 102 1.65 6.53 -5.64
N VAL A 103 0.35 6.45 -5.37
CA VAL A 103 -0.51 5.35 -5.80
C VAL A 103 -0.80 5.48 -7.29
N PHE A 104 -0.71 4.38 -8.05
CA PHE A 104 -1.09 4.37 -9.46
C PHE A 104 -2.01 3.21 -9.84
N THR A 105 -1.96 2.10 -9.10
CA THR A 105 -2.91 1.00 -9.25
C THR A 105 -3.33 0.45 -7.89
N GLN A 106 -4.48 -0.21 -7.86
CA GLN A 106 -5.00 -0.95 -6.73
C GLN A 106 -5.19 -2.41 -7.15
N ILE A 107 -4.84 -3.35 -6.28
CA ILE A 107 -5.18 -4.76 -6.46
C ILE A 107 -6.70 -4.93 -6.41
N THR A 108 -7.22 -5.97 -7.07
CA THR A 108 -8.59 -6.43 -6.88
C THR A 108 -8.60 -7.80 -6.19
N SER A 109 -9.72 -8.20 -5.62
CA SER A 109 -9.83 -9.52 -5.01
C SER A 109 -10.07 -10.60 -6.07
N HIS A 110 -9.42 -11.75 -5.93
CA HIS A 110 -9.69 -12.93 -6.75
C HIS A 110 -11.09 -13.52 -6.52
N THR A 111 -11.74 -13.16 -5.40
CA THR A 111 -13.11 -13.56 -5.07
C THR A 111 -14.15 -12.52 -5.50
N GLY A 112 -13.75 -11.40 -6.09
CA GLY A 112 -14.61 -10.28 -6.46
C GLY A 112 -15.01 -9.35 -5.30
N SER A 113 -14.47 -9.55 -4.09
CA SER A 113 -14.70 -8.64 -2.96
C SER A 113 -14.20 -7.23 -3.27
N THR A 114 -14.91 -6.21 -2.82
CA THR A 114 -14.55 -4.80 -2.98
C THR A 114 -13.52 -4.30 -1.97
N GLY A 115 -13.18 -5.13 -0.98
CA GLY A 115 -12.23 -4.85 0.07
C GLY A 115 -11.93 -6.09 0.91
N TYR A 116 -11.21 -5.89 2.02
CA TYR A 116 -10.87 -6.93 2.98
C TYR A 116 -11.15 -6.47 4.41
N TYR A 117 -10.91 -7.33 5.40
CA TYR A 117 -11.29 -7.07 6.79
C TYR A 117 -10.12 -7.31 7.74
N SER A 118 -10.01 -6.46 8.75
CA SER A 118 -9.22 -6.76 9.94
C SER A 118 -10.01 -7.68 10.88
N HIS A 119 -9.32 -8.59 11.52
CA HIS A 119 -9.89 -9.51 12.48
C HIS A 119 -9.10 -9.49 13.79
N ILE A 120 -9.80 -9.80 14.90
CA ILE A 120 -9.17 -10.32 16.11
C ILE A 120 -9.49 -11.81 16.16
N ILE A 121 -8.45 -12.62 16.34
CA ILE A 121 -8.48 -14.07 16.32
C ILE A 121 -8.04 -14.66 17.64
N VAL A 122 -8.60 -15.80 17.97
CA VAL A 122 -8.27 -16.62 19.16
C VAL A 122 -8.20 -18.09 18.75
N HIS A 123 -7.62 -18.93 19.60
CA HIS A 123 -7.68 -20.38 19.39
C HIS A 123 -9.13 -20.87 19.50
N LYS A 124 -9.56 -21.81 18.64
CA LYS A 124 -10.95 -22.30 18.60
C LYS A 124 -11.45 -22.87 19.91
N ASP A 125 -10.56 -23.53 20.69
CA ASP A 125 -10.88 -24.17 21.98
C ASP A 125 -10.70 -23.21 23.15
N SER A 126 -10.34 -21.93 22.91
CA SER A 126 -10.26 -20.94 23.99
C SER A 126 -11.65 -20.60 24.53
N PRO A 127 -11.76 -20.14 25.79
CA PRO A 127 -13.04 -19.71 26.37
C PRO A 127 -13.53 -18.37 25.77
N TYR A 128 -12.70 -17.70 24.94
CA TYR A 128 -13.00 -16.39 24.38
C TYR A 128 -13.83 -16.54 23.10
N THR A 129 -15.07 -16.04 23.12
CA THR A 129 -16.02 -16.17 22.01
C THR A 129 -16.40 -14.86 21.37
N LYS A 130 -16.15 -13.74 22.06
CA LYS A 130 -16.43 -12.37 21.63
C LYS A 130 -15.32 -11.42 22.09
N LEU A 131 -15.30 -10.22 21.54
CA LEU A 131 -14.27 -9.22 21.81
C LEU A 131 -14.14 -8.86 23.30
N GLU A 132 -15.28 -8.71 23.98
CA GLU A 132 -15.33 -8.33 25.40
C GLU A 132 -14.61 -9.33 26.32
N ASP A 133 -14.55 -10.60 25.93
CA ASP A 133 -13.92 -11.66 26.73
C ASP A 133 -12.42 -11.41 26.91
N ILE A 134 -11.76 -10.76 25.95
CA ILE A 134 -10.32 -10.46 25.97
C ILE A 134 -10.00 -9.03 26.44
N LEU A 135 -11.00 -8.18 26.60
CA LEU A 135 -10.82 -6.76 26.97
C LEU A 135 -11.08 -6.49 28.45
N LYS A 136 -10.89 -7.48 29.33
CA LYS A 136 -10.98 -7.32 30.80
C LYS A 136 -9.87 -6.44 31.36
N CYS A 137 -8.77 -6.32 30.64
CA CYS A 137 -7.60 -5.50 30.99
C CYS A 137 -7.00 -5.85 32.37
N ASP A 138 -7.02 -7.11 32.73
CA ASP A 138 -6.49 -7.64 33.99
C ASP A 138 -5.01 -8.07 33.90
N LYS A 139 -4.37 -7.85 32.77
CA LYS A 139 -2.98 -8.20 32.45
C LYS A 139 -2.68 -9.71 32.56
N THR A 140 -3.65 -10.54 32.27
CA THR A 140 -3.45 -12.02 32.32
C THR A 140 -3.15 -12.58 30.93
N LEU A 141 -3.52 -11.90 29.83
CA LEU A 141 -3.47 -12.40 28.47
C LEU A 141 -2.26 -11.87 27.69
N ASP A 142 -1.60 -12.75 26.93
CA ASP A 142 -0.61 -12.37 25.92
C ASP A 142 -1.33 -12.04 24.59
N PHE A 143 -0.98 -10.91 23.95
CA PHE A 143 -1.63 -10.40 22.74
C PHE A 143 -0.64 -10.18 21.62
N GLY A 144 -0.95 -10.69 20.42
CA GLY A 144 -0.21 -10.41 19.19
C GLY A 144 -0.85 -9.25 18.43
N ILE A 145 -0.08 -8.21 18.10
CA ILE A 145 -0.52 -7.11 17.26
C ILE A 145 0.34 -7.04 15.99
N GLY A 146 -0.21 -6.54 14.89
CA GLY A 146 0.51 -6.42 13.63
C GLY A 146 1.65 -5.40 13.67
N ASP A 147 2.40 -5.32 12.56
CA ASP A 147 3.41 -4.28 12.33
C ASP A 147 2.78 -2.88 12.52
N PRO A 148 3.48 -1.92 13.16
CA PRO A 148 2.96 -0.56 13.38
C PRO A 148 2.52 0.17 12.11
N ASN A 149 3.06 -0.20 10.94
CA ASN A 149 2.67 0.34 9.63
C ASN A 149 1.62 -0.51 8.90
N SER A 150 1.10 -1.56 9.54
CA SER A 150 0.01 -2.38 8.98
C SER A 150 -1.35 -1.68 9.13
N THR A 151 -2.14 -1.70 8.07
CA THR A 151 -3.53 -1.22 8.08
C THR A 151 -4.39 -2.12 8.96
N SER A 152 -4.56 -3.38 8.55
CA SER A 152 -5.46 -4.34 9.20
C SER A 152 -4.88 -4.96 10.48
N GLY A 153 -3.55 -5.07 10.58
CA GLY A 153 -2.91 -5.64 11.77
C GLY A 153 -2.72 -4.64 12.90
N PHE A 154 -2.72 -3.35 12.62
CA PHE A 154 -2.40 -2.33 13.61
C PHE A 154 -3.38 -1.15 13.61
N LEU A 155 -3.45 -0.35 12.53
CA LEU A 155 -4.23 0.89 12.53
C LEU A 155 -5.70 0.64 12.81
N VAL A 156 -6.32 -0.27 12.05
CA VAL A 156 -7.76 -0.55 12.14
C VAL A 156 -8.15 -1.10 13.51
N PRO A 157 -7.51 -2.17 14.05
CA PRO A 157 -7.86 -2.64 15.40
C PRO A 157 -7.52 -1.61 16.50
N THR A 158 -6.43 -0.84 16.34
CA THR A 158 -6.10 0.22 17.31
C THR A 158 -7.18 1.29 17.33
N SER A 159 -7.74 1.66 16.20
CA SER A 159 -8.78 2.70 16.10
C SER A 159 -10.14 2.20 16.58
N TYR A 160 -10.63 1.10 15.99
CA TYR A 160 -12.01 0.63 16.21
C TYR A 160 -12.21 -0.18 17.49
N VAL A 161 -11.17 -0.79 18.03
CA VAL A 161 -11.26 -1.60 19.25
C VAL A 161 -10.68 -0.86 20.44
N PHE A 162 -9.40 -0.48 20.36
CA PHE A 162 -8.69 0.01 21.52
C PHE A 162 -8.96 1.51 21.79
N ALA A 163 -8.70 2.38 20.83
CA ALA A 163 -8.91 3.81 21.00
C ALA A 163 -10.39 4.16 21.23
N ALA A 164 -11.30 3.50 20.51
CA ALA A 164 -12.75 3.71 20.69
C ALA A 164 -13.26 3.35 22.09
N LYS A 165 -12.53 2.52 22.85
CA LYS A 165 -12.84 2.14 24.24
C LYS A 165 -11.89 2.77 25.26
N ASN A 166 -11.04 3.70 24.83
CA ASN A 166 -9.99 4.31 25.64
C ASN A 166 -9.06 3.27 26.29
N ILE A 167 -8.70 2.23 25.57
CA ILE A 167 -7.82 1.15 26.00
C ILE A 167 -6.44 1.34 25.37
N ASP A 168 -5.37 1.36 26.18
CA ASP A 168 -4.02 1.12 25.69
C ASP A 168 -3.73 -0.39 25.74
N PRO A 169 -3.44 -1.07 24.62
CA PRO A 169 -3.12 -2.49 24.65
C PRO A 169 -2.02 -2.88 25.63
N LYS A 170 -0.96 -2.04 25.77
CA LYS A 170 0.15 -2.30 26.68
C LYS A 170 -0.27 -2.24 28.16
N SER A 171 -1.29 -1.48 28.48
CA SER A 171 -1.87 -1.40 29.81
C SER A 171 -2.89 -2.50 30.07
N CYS A 172 -3.54 -3.00 29.01
CA CYS A 172 -4.61 -3.99 29.08
C CYS A 172 -4.09 -5.44 29.16
N PHE A 173 -3.10 -5.77 28.34
CA PHE A 173 -2.56 -7.13 28.22
C PHE A 173 -1.29 -7.34 29.06
N LYS A 174 -0.98 -8.60 29.39
CA LYS A 174 0.26 -9.01 30.05
C LYS A 174 1.47 -8.69 29.17
N THR A 175 1.40 -9.12 27.91
CA THR A 175 2.37 -8.74 26.89
C THR A 175 1.68 -8.33 25.60
N VAL A 176 2.29 -7.41 24.85
CA VAL A 176 1.87 -7.04 23.49
C VAL A 176 3.08 -7.16 22.59
N ARG A 177 3.00 -8.02 21.57
CA ARG A 177 4.10 -8.29 20.65
C ARG A 177 3.71 -7.94 19.23
N ASN A 178 4.52 -7.14 18.53
CA ASN A 178 4.35 -6.89 17.11
C ASN A 178 4.91 -8.06 16.31
N ALA A 179 4.11 -8.59 15.37
CA ALA A 179 4.51 -9.66 14.47
C ALA A 179 3.80 -9.55 13.11
N SER A 180 4.27 -10.32 12.12
CA SER A 180 3.58 -10.43 10.83
C SER A 180 2.22 -11.11 11.00
N HIS A 181 1.33 -10.95 10.01
CA HIS A 181 0.03 -11.62 10.03
C HIS A 181 0.18 -13.13 10.18
N GLN A 182 1.04 -13.76 9.38
CA GLN A 182 1.30 -15.20 9.47
C GLN A 182 1.80 -15.61 10.87
N ALA A 183 2.77 -14.88 11.43
CA ALA A 183 3.32 -15.21 12.75
C ALA A 183 2.25 -15.10 13.84
N ASN A 184 1.40 -14.07 13.80
CA ASN A 184 0.28 -13.90 14.74
C ASN A 184 -0.75 -15.03 14.61
N ALA A 185 -1.11 -15.45 13.40
CA ALA A 185 -2.03 -16.56 13.20
C ALA A 185 -1.47 -17.89 13.70
N MET A 186 -0.19 -18.15 13.42
CA MET A 186 0.48 -19.37 13.90
C MET A 186 0.62 -19.37 15.43
N ALA A 187 0.91 -18.21 16.05
CA ALA A 187 0.98 -18.10 17.50
C ALA A 187 -0.37 -18.38 18.18
N VAL A 188 -1.48 -17.93 17.60
CA VAL A 188 -2.84 -18.25 18.06
C VAL A 188 -3.14 -19.73 17.85
N ALA A 189 -2.89 -20.28 16.67
CA ALA A 189 -3.18 -21.68 16.34
C ALA A 189 -2.42 -22.67 17.25
N ASN A 190 -1.24 -22.27 17.75
CA ASN A 190 -0.40 -23.05 18.65
C ASN A 190 -0.54 -22.64 20.13
N LYS A 191 -1.53 -21.82 20.50
CA LYS A 191 -1.80 -21.36 21.88
C LYS A 191 -0.63 -20.60 22.54
N GLN A 192 0.25 -19.98 21.72
CA GLN A 192 1.39 -19.18 22.21
C GLN A 192 0.97 -17.78 22.66
N VAL A 193 -0.14 -17.26 22.12
CA VAL A 193 -0.81 -16.05 22.56
C VAL A 193 -2.30 -16.32 22.72
N ALA A 194 -2.96 -15.60 23.61
CA ALA A 194 -4.40 -15.76 23.84
C ALA A 194 -5.24 -15.24 22.68
N ALA A 195 -4.83 -14.10 22.10
CA ALA A 195 -5.48 -13.47 20.97
C ALA A 195 -4.47 -12.71 20.13
N ALA A 196 -4.82 -12.43 18.86
CA ALA A 196 -4.00 -11.61 17.99
C ALA A 196 -4.84 -10.89 16.93
N THR A 197 -4.25 -9.85 16.33
CA THR A 197 -4.78 -9.24 15.11
C THR A 197 -4.36 -10.02 13.87
N ASN A 198 -5.27 -10.09 12.89
CA ASN A 198 -5.05 -10.71 11.59
C ASN A 198 -5.94 -10.06 10.54
N ASN A 199 -6.04 -10.61 9.34
CA ASN A 199 -6.96 -10.15 8.31
C ASN A 199 -7.53 -11.30 7.46
N SER A 200 -8.57 -11.00 6.70
CA SER A 200 -9.27 -11.98 5.87
C SER A 200 -8.39 -12.57 4.75
N GLU A 201 -7.45 -11.81 4.19
CA GLU A 201 -6.57 -12.27 3.10
C GLU A 201 -5.50 -13.24 3.63
N ASP A 202 -4.89 -12.94 4.79
CA ASP A 202 -3.93 -13.84 5.41
C ASP A 202 -4.59 -15.14 5.87
N LEU A 203 -5.81 -15.08 6.44
CA LEU A 203 -6.56 -16.28 6.79
C LEU A 203 -6.88 -17.16 5.58
N GLN A 204 -7.18 -16.57 4.41
CA GLN A 204 -7.34 -17.33 3.15
C GLN A 204 -6.00 -17.94 2.69
N ARG A 205 -4.88 -17.24 2.86
CA ARG A 205 -3.54 -17.76 2.55
C ARG A 205 -3.21 -18.95 3.45
N ILE A 206 -3.45 -18.82 4.77
CA ILE A 206 -3.21 -19.89 5.73
C ILE A 206 -4.11 -21.09 5.47
N GLU A 207 -5.35 -20.90 5.03
CA GLU A 207 -6.23 -22.00 4.62
C GLU A 207 -5.63 -22.85 3.50
N LYS A 208 -4.91 -22.23 2.57
CA LYS A 208 -4.20 -22.94 1.48
C LYS A 208 -2.87 -23.56 1.94
N THR A 209 -2.10 -22.83 2.76
CA THR A 209 -0.70 -23.19 3.06
C THR A 209 -0.52 -23.96 4.37
N ALA A 210 -1.44 -23.81 5.33
CA ALA A 210 -1.42 -24.45 6.64
C ALA A 210 -2.87 -24.71 7.14
N PRO A 211 -3.66 -25.56 6.45
CA PRO A 211 -5.08 -25.76 6.72
C PRO A 211 -5.37 -26.24 8.16
N GLU A 212 -4.48 -27.02 8.74
CA GLU A 212 -4.66 -27.47 10.14
C GLU A 212 -4.51 -26.31 11.13
N ALA A 213 -3.60 -25.39 10.90
CA ALA A 213 -3.50 -24.18 11.71
C ALA A 213 -4.77 -23.31 11.54
N ARG A 214 -5.28 -23.16 10.30
CA ARG A 214 -6.51 -22.41 10.03
C ARG A 214 -7.72 -22.96 10.77
N LYS A 215 -7.88 -24.27 10.85
CA LYS A 215 -8.95 -24.96 11.60
C LYS A 215 -8.92 -24.65 13.11
N ASN A 216 -7.76 -24.29 13.64
CA ASN A 216 -7.58 -23.95 15.06
C ASN A 216 -7.84 -22.48 15.38
N ILE A 217 -8.21 -21.66 14.39
CA ILE A 217 -8.43 -20.23 14.55
C ILE A 217 -9.93 -19.91 14.52
N ARG A 218 -10.39 -19.15 15.52
CA ARG A 218 -11.72 -18.53 15.60
C ARG A 218 -11.58 -17.02 15.48
N ILE A 219 -12.44 -16.38 14.70
CA ILE A 219 -12.58 -14.93 14.63
C ILE A 219 -13.59 -14.50 15.70
N ILE A 220 -13.22 -13.51 16.54
CA ILE A 220 -14.09 -12.94 17.57
C ILE A 220 -14.43 -11.47 17.31
N TRP A 221 -13.80 -10.84 16.32
CA TRP A 221 -14.13 -9.48 15.87
C TRP A 221 -13.75 -9.30 14.41
N THR A 222 -14.57 -8.50 13.69
CA THR A 222 -14.35 -8.13 12.30
C THR A 222 -14.58 -6.62 12.17
N SER A 223 -13.69 -5.94 11.46
CA SER A 223 -13.76 -4.50 11.19
C SER A 223 -14.81 -4.14 10.14
N PRO A 224 -15.15 -2.86 9.98
CA PRO A 224 -15.63 -2.34 8.72
C PRO A 224 -14.69 -2.70 7.56
N ILE A 225 -15.23 -2.67 6.32
CA ILE A 225 -14.45 -2.99 5.12
C ILE A 225 -13.27 -2.04 4.94
N ILE A 226 -12.11 -2.60 4.57
CA ILE A 226 -10.88 -1.87 4.26
C ILE A 226 -10.69 -1.91 2.75
N PRO A 227 -10.39 -0.79 2.07
CA PRO A 227 -10.03 -0.81 0.66
C PRO A 227 -8.87 -1.76 0.37
N LEU A 228 -8.91 -2.46 -0.75
CA LEU A 228 -7.80 -3.32 -1.19
C LEU A 228 -6.51 -2.50 -1.39
N ASP A 229 -5.39 -3.16 -1.29
CA ASP A 229 -4.08 -2.53 -1.17
C ASP A 229 -3.61 -1.84 -2.46
N PRO A 230 -2.81 -0.76 -2.35
CA PRO A 230 -2.21 -0.07 -3.47
C PRO A 230 -0.90 -0.72 -3.93
N ILE A 231 -0.60 -0.59 -5.23
CA ILE A 231 0.74 -0.62 -5.77
C ILE A 231 1.18 0.83 -5.98
N MET A 232 2.36 1.15 -5.50
CA MET A 232 2.89 2.50 -5.51
C MET A 232 4.28 2.52 -6.16
N TRP A 233 4.60 3.61 -6.82
CA TRP A 233 5.95 3.89 -7.32
C TRP A 233 6.48 5.21 -6.79
N ARG A 234 7.75 5.47 -6.99
CA ARG A 234 8.33 6.78 -6.71
C ARG A 234 7.85 7.81 -7.75
N LYS A 235 7.53 9.02 -7.29
CA LYS A 235 7.09 10.12 -8.17
C LYS A 235 8.13 10.49 -9.24
N ASP A 236 9.42 10.37 -8.90
CA ASP A 236 10.55 10.68 -9.77
C ASP A 236 10.97 9.53 -10.71
N LEU A 237 10.17 8.44 -10.78
CA LEU A 237 10.41 7.35 -11.72
C LEU A 237 10.25 7.85 -13.16
N ASP A 238 11.16 7.37 -14.03
CA ASP A 238 11.16 7.74 -15.46
C ASP A 238 9.77 7.55 -16.11
N PRO A 239 9.28 8.54 -16.87
CA PRO A 239 7.95 8.49 -17.50
C PRO A 239 7.72 7.27 -18.39
N ALA A 240 8.73 6.84 -19.17
CA ALA A 240 8.59 5.66 -20.02
C ALA A 240 8.51 4.37 -19.20
N VAL A 241 9.19 4.32 -18.06
CA VAL A 241 9.07 3.20 -17.10
C VAL A 241 7.69 3.18 -16.45
N LYS A 242 7.17 4.34 -16.03
CA LYS A 242 5.79 4.45 -15.51
C LYS A 242 4.76 3.93 -16.51
N ALA A 243 4.90 4.31 -17.79
CA ALA A 243 4.01 3.84 -18.85
C ALA A 243 4.06 2.32 -19.01
N LYS A 244 5.27 1.72 -19.05
CA LYS A 244 5.44 0.25 -19.16
C LYS A 244 4.81 -0.48 -17.97
N LEU A 245 5.06 -0.01 -16.74
CA LEU A 245 4.50 -0.62 -15.52
C LEU A 245 2.98 -0.50 -15.46
N SER A 246 2.43 0.65 -15.84
CA SER A 246 0.97 0.87 -15.94
C SER A 246 0.35 -0.08 -16.95
N THR A 247 0.92 -0.17 -18.15
CA THR A 247 0.46 -1.08 -19.20
C THR A 247 0.47 -2.51 -18.72
N PHE A 248 1.59 -2.97 -18.14
CA PHE A 248 1.71 -4.34 -17.62
C PHE A 248 0.64 -4.63 -16.58
N LEU A 249 0.57 -3.84 -15.51
CA LEU A 249 -0.34 -4.13 -14.39
C LEU A 249 -1.80 -4.10 -14.82
N LEU A 250 -2.20 -3.15 -15.66
CA LEU A 250 -3.59 -3.03 -16.08
C LEU A 250 -3.98 -4.09 -17.14
N SER A 251 -3.03 -4.64 -17.91
CA SER A 251 -3.29 -5.70 -18.89
C SER A 251 -3.13 -7.11 -18.32
N TYR A 252 -2.34 -7.31 -17.25
CA TYR A 252 -1.98 -8.62 -16.72
C TYR A 252 -3.20 -9.41 -16.24
N GLY A 253 -3.41 -10.58 -16.81
CA GLY A 253 -4.57 -11.42 -16.57
C GLY A 253 -5.86 -11.00 -17.28
N ARG A 254 -5.77 -10.03 -18.21
CA ARG A 254 -6.88 -9.53 -19.02
C ARG A 254 -6.65 -9.64 -20.53
N ILE A 255 -5.46 -9.31 -20.97
CA ILE A 255 -5.06 -9.25 -22.38
C ILE A 255 -4.04 -10.35 -22.65
N GLY A 256 -4.18 -11.06 -23.77
CA GLY A 256 -3.32 -12.16 -24.19
C GLY A 256 -4.11 -13.36 -24.72
N THR A 257 -3.44 -14.44 -25.00
CA THR A 257 -4.07 -15.73 -25.33
C THR A 257 -4.83 -16.29 -24.12
N PRO A 258 -5.81 -17.17 -24.31
CA PRO A 258 -6.52 -17.80 -23.20
C PRO A 258 -5.59 -18.47 -22.16
N ASP A 259 -4.51 -19.10 -22.61
CA ASP A 259 -3.54 -19.76 -21.72
C ASP A 259 -2.70 -18.77 -20.94
N GLU A 260 -2.29 -17.66 -21.56
CA GLU A 260 -1.57 -16.56 -20.85
C GLU A 260 -2.46 -15.93 -19.79
N ILE A 261 -3.69 -15.61 -20.11
CA ILE A 261 -4.68 -15.05 -19.18
C ILE A 261 -4.92 -16.01 -18.00
N LYS A 262 -5.10 -17.31 -18.29
CA LYS A 262 -5.29 -18.34 -17.26
C LYS A 262 -4.08 -18.44 -16.34
N THR A 263 -2.87 -18.46 -16.89
CA THR A 263 -1.61 -18.53 -16.15
C THR A 263 -1.44 -17.29 -15.27
N ALA A 264 -1.67 -16.09 -15.81
CA ALA A 264 -1.60 -14.84 -15.08
C ALA A 264 -2.58 -14.80 -13.90
N LYS A 265 -3.84 -15.21 -14.12
CA LYS A 265 -4.85 -15.30 -13.06
C LYS A 265 -4.47 -16.32 -11.99
N GLN A 266 -3.83 -17.44 -12.35
CA GLN A 266 -3.35 -18.42 -11.38
C GLN A 266 -2.21 -17.85 -10.53
N ILE A 267 -1.26 -17.12 -11.12
CA ILE A 267 -0.18 -16.44 -10.42
C ILE A 267 -0.75 -15.42 -9.42
N LEU A 268 -1.71 -14.60 -9.86
CA LEU A 268 -2.37 -13.62 -8.99
C LEU A 268 -3.16 -14.30 -7.85
N ALA A 269 -3.89 -15.37 -8.14
CA ALA A 269 -4.65 -16.12 -7.15
C ALA A 269 -3.75 -16.77 -6.06
N ASN A 270 -2.50 -17.10 -6.39
CA ASN A 270 -1.52 -17.56 -5.40
C ASN A 270 -1.11 -16.44 -4.43
N LEU A 271 -1.17 -15.18 -4.89
CA LEU A 271 -1.00 -13.98 -4.05
C LEU A 271 -2.29 -13.55 -3.34
N ILE A 272 -3.41 -14.29 -3.52
CA ILE A 272 -4.76 -13.93 -3.05
C ILE A 272 -5.31 -12.68 -3.77
N TRP A 273 -4.81 -12.37 -4.93
CA TRP A 273 -5.18 -11.23 -5.74
C TRP A 273 -6.03 -11.59 -6.95
N GLY A 274 -6.85 -10.65 -7.38
CA GLY A 274 -7.37 -10.56 -8.74
C GLY A 274 -6.43 -9.72 -9.61
N THR A 275 -6.98 -9.16 -10.67
CA THR A 275 -6.28 -8.23 -11.55
C THR A 275 -6.14 -6.85 -10.89
N PHE A 276 -5.56 -5.88 -11.59
CA PHE A 276 -5.35 -4.53 -11.07
C PHE A 276 -6.34 -3.53 -11.69
N ARG A 277 -6.66 -2.47 -10.99
CA ARG A 277 -7.42 -1.34 -11.53
C ARG A 277 -6.65 -0.03 -11.34
N PRO A 278 -6.89 0.99 -12.17
CA PRO A 278 -6.28 2.30 -11.95
C PRO A 278 -6.66 2.86 -10.58
N SER A 279 -5.72 3.54 -9.93
CA SER A 279 -5.96 4.20 -8.65
C SER A 279 -5.10 5.46 -8.53
N SER A 280 -5.29 6.22 -7.47
CA SER A 280 -4.55 7.43 -7.14
C SER A 280 -4.36 7.58 -5.63
N ASP A 281 -3.63 8.60 -5.20
CA ASP A 281 -3.44 8.93 -3.78
C ASP A 281 -4.76 9.18 -3.02
N ASP A 282 -5.88 9.46 -3.74
CA ASP A 282 -7.21 9.59 -3.14
C ASP A 282 -7.65 8.32 -2.42
N GLN A 283 -7.14 7.14 -2.84
CA GLN A 283 -7.35 5.87 -2.13
C GLN A 283 -6.93 5.93 -0.66
N LEU A 284 -5.93 6.74 -0.34
CA LEU A 284 -5.36 6.84 1.01
C LEU A 284 -6.15 7.79 1.94
N LEU A 285 -7.07 8.61 1.40
CA LEU A 285 -7.82 9.60 2.18
C LEU A 285 -8.60 9.00 3.36
N PRO A 286 -9.34 7.88 3.21
CA PRO A 286 -10.02 7.24 4.35
C PRO A 286 -9.06 6.81 5.46
N ILE A 287 -7.85 6.40 5.10
CA ILE A 287 -6.83 5.96 6.06
C ILE A 287 -6.21 7.17 6.80
N ARG A 288 -6.01 8.28 6.10
CA ARG A 288 -5.58 9.56 6.71
C ARG A 288 -6.61 10.05 7.73
N ILE A 289 -7.89 10.01 7.38
CA ILE A 289 -9.00 10.35 8.29
C ILE A 289 -9.00 9.41 9.50
N LEU A 290 -8.83 8.10 9.30
CA LEU A 290 -8.81 7.13 10.40
C LEU A 290 -7.63 7.35 11.34
N GLU A 291 -6.42 7.63 10.81
CA GLU A 291 -5.23 7.93 11.60
C GLU A 291 -5.41 9.21 12.43
N ALA A 292 -5.94 10.28 11.82
CA ALA A 292 -6.21 11.54 12.51
C ALA A 292 -7.29 11.38 13.60
N ASN A 293 -8.38 10.64 13.33
CA ASN A 293 -9.40 10.35 14.35
C ASN A 293 -8.83 9.55 15.53
N LYS A 294 -7.96 8.55 15.25
CA LYS A 294 -7.25 7.82 16.30
C LYS A 294 -6.39 8.75 17.16
N ALA A 295 -5.70 9.71 16.51
CA ALA A 295 -4.89 10.69 17.24
C ALA A 295 -5.75 11.59 18.13
N VAL A 296 -6.92 12.05 17.66
CA VAL A 296 -7.90 12.81 18.47
C VAL A 296 -8.35 12.00 19.69
N MET A 297 -8.73 10.72 19.49
CA MET A 297 -9.14 9.85 20.60
C MET A 297 -8.04 9.70 21.66
N LYS A 298 -6.77 9.52 21.21
CA LYS A 298 -5.62 9.44 22.12
C LYS A 298 -5.38 10.73 22.90
N LEU A 299 -5.47 11.89 22.23
CA LEU A 299 -5.32 13.18 22.89
C LEU A 299 -6.41 13.42 23.95
N ASN A 300 -7.66 13.05 23.64
CA ASN A 300 -8.75 13.16 24.60
C ASN A 300 -8.48 12.35 25.88
N ALA A 301 -7.87 11.18 25.74
CA ALA A 301 -7.54 10.25 26.81
C ALA A 301 -6.22 10.57 27.55
N ASP A 302 -5.42 11.53 27.07
CA ASP A 302 -4.11 11.85 27.66
C ASP A 302 -4.26 12.89 28.78
N ASP A 303 -4.12 12.48 30.02
CA ASP A 303 -4.21 13.35 31.19
C ASP A 303 -2.92 14.13 31.50
N LYS A 304 -1.84 13.90 30.71
CA LYS A 304 -0.52 14.56 30.93
C LYS A 304 -0.38 15.87 30.17
N ILE A 305 -1.28 16.13 29.22
CA ILE A 305 -1.28 17.34 28.37
C ILE A 305 -2.28 18.34 28.95
N SER A 306 -1.94 19.63 28.99
CA SER A 306 -2.85 20.69 29.46
C SER A 306 -4.10 20.74 28.57
N ALA A 307 -5.22 21.22 29.17
CA ALA A 307 -6.48 21.34 28.43
C ALA A 307 -6.37 22.28 27.21
N GLU A 308 -5.58 23.34 27.32
CA GLU A 308 -5.33 24.30 26.25
C GLU A 308 -4.50 23.70 25.12
N GLU A 309 -3.41 23.04 25.42
CA GLU A 309 -2.57 22.33 24.43
C GLU A 309 -3.35 21.20 23.74
N LYS A 310 -4.16 20.47 24.52
CA LYS A 310 -5.04 19.41 24.00
C LYS A 310 -6.06 20.00 23.01
N ALA A 311 -6.72 21.09 23.37
CA ALA A 311 -7.70 21.75 22.52
C ALA A 311 -7.08 22.25 21.19
N SER A 312 -5.88 22.86 21.25
CA SER A 312 -5.15 23.30 20.06
C SER A 312 -4.83 22.14 19.10
N LYS A 313 -4.23 21.06 19.62
CA LYS A 313 -3.87 19.89 18.81
C LYS A 313 -5.10 19.19 18.22
N ILE A 314 -6.19 19.11 18.96
CA ILE A 314 -7.45 18.54 18.46
C ILE A 314 -8.03 19.41 17.35
N ALA A 315 -8.01 20.74 17.48
CA ALA A 315 -8.48 21.63 16.44
C ALA A 315 -7.68 21.49 15.13
N GLU A 316 -6.36 21.36 15.21
CA GLU A 316 -5.49 21.09 14.04
C GLU A 316 -5.88 19.78 13.36
N LEU A 317 -6.02 18.69 14.12
CA LEU A 317 -6.41 17.38 13.57
C LEU A 317 -7.82 17.40 12.98
N GLN A 318 -8.77 18.13 13.59
CA GLN A 318 -10.12 18.28 13.04
C GLN A 318 -10.13 19.05 11.72
N ALA A 319 -9.30 20.10 11.60
CA ALA A 319 -9.12 20.83 10.34
C ALA A 319 -8.52 19.93 9.27
N GLU A 320 -7.57 19.07 9.62
CA GLU A 320 -6.97 18.09 8.72
C GLU A 320 -7.99 17.03 8.27
N ILE A 321 -8.78 16.48 9.19
CA ILE A 321 -9.88 15.56 8.89
C ILE A 321 -10.87 16.20 7.90
N LYS A 322 -11.28 17.44 8.16
CA LYS A 322 -12.18 18.16 7.25
C LYS A 322 -11.58 18.33 5.86
N LYS A 323 -10.31 18.71 5.77
CA LYS A 323 -9.58 18.80 4.49
C LYS A 323 -9.63 17.47 3.72
N TYR A 324 -9.36 16.34 4.39
CA TYR A 324 -9.41 15.03 3.74
C TYR A 324 -10.84 14.62 3.34
N GLN A 325 -11.85 14.97 4.13
CA GLN A 325 -13.26 14.76 3.77
C GLN A 325 -13.65 15.55 2.51
N ASP A 326 -13.26 16.83 2.44
CA ASP A 326 -13.52 17.67 1.28
C ASP A 326 -12.78 17.16 0.03
N GLN A 327 -11.55 16.68 0.17
CA GLN A 327 -10.80 16.02 -0.89
C GLN A 327 -11.50 14.74 -1.36
N THR A 328 -11.97 13.90 -0.45
CA THR A 328 -12.74 12.68 -0.77
C THR A 328 -14.00 13.02 -1.57
N ALA A 329 -14.79 14.01 -1.10
CA ALA A 329 -15.99 14.43 -1.78
C ALA A 329 -15.73 15.00 -3.20
N LYS A 330 -14.57 15.66 -3.40
CA LYS A 330 -14.12 16.14 -4.71
C LYS A 330 -13.68 14.96 -5.59
N ALA A 331 -12.88 14.05 -5.06
CA ALA A 331 -12.40 12.87 -5.78
C ALA A 331 -13.56 11.98 -6.26
N ASP A 332 -14.57 11.79 -5.43
CA ASP A 332 -15.78 10.99 -5.74
C ASP A 332 -16.61 11.53 -6.91
N LYS A 333 -16.50 12.83 -7.22
CA LYS A 333 -17.15 13.48 -8.36
C LYS A 333 -16.18 13.76 -9.51
N GLY A 334 -14.89 13.44 -9.32
CA GLY A 334 -13.82 13.77 -10.25
C GLY A 334 -13.83 12.94 -11.53
N GLU A 335 -13.19 13.46 -12.57
CA GLU A 335 -13.07 12.81 -13.87
C GLU A 335 -12.26 11.51 -13.78
N PHE A 336 -11.24 11.47 -12.92
CA PHE A 336 -10.44 10.26 -12.71
C PHE A 336 -11.31 9.09 -12.23
N LYS A 337 -12.21 9.30 -11.25
CA LYS A 337 -13.10 8.26 -10.75
C LYS A 337 -14.03 7.75 -11.83
N LYS A 338 -14.64 8.63 -12.64
CA LYS A 338 -15.49 8.24 -13.77
C LYS A 338 -14.74 7.37 -14.78
N ARG A 339 -13.50 7.72 -15.09
CA ARG A 339 -12.64 6.92 -15.97
C ARG A 339 -12.32 5.54 -15.36
N VAL A 340 -12.10 5.45 -14.05
CA VAL A 340 -11.89 4.18 -13.34
C VAL A 340 -13.17 3.33 -13.37
N GLU A 341 -14.33 3.93 -13.12
CA GLU A 341 -15.62 3.25 -13.20
C GLU A 341 -15.89 2.72 -14.61
N HIS A 342 -15.60 3.51 -15.64
CA HIS A 342 -15.69 3.08 -17.04
C HIS A 342 -14.72 1.92 -17.34
N PHE A 343 -13.46 2.00 -16.86
CA PHE A 343 -12.52 0.90 -16.98
C PHE A 343 -13.05 -0.40 -16.36
N VAL A 344 -13.62 -0.33 -15.16
CA VAL A 344 -14.18 -1.49 -14.45
C VAL A 344 -15.39 -2.06 -15.21
N GLU A 345 -16.22 -1.22 -15.80
CA GLU A 345 -17.39 -1.68 -16.59
C GLU A 345 -16.95 -2.36 -17.89
N VAL A 346 -15.99 -1.78 -18.62
CA VAL A 346 -15.42 -2.38 -19.83
C VAL A 346 -14.73 -3.72 -19.53
N ASP A 347 -14.01 -3.82 -18.41
CA ASP A 347 -13.39 -5.07 -17.95
C ASP A 347 -14.42 -6.19 -17.74
N LYS A 348 -15.59 -5.86 -17.17
CA LYS A 348 -16.69 -6.82 -16.98
C LYS A 348 -17.32 -7.29 -18.29
N THR A 349 -17.41 -6.42 -19.28
CA THR A 349 -18.02 -6.76 -20.57
C THR A 349 -17.09 -7.59 -21.47
N GLY A 350 -15.80 -7.64 -21.16
CA GLY A 350 -14.79 -8.34 -21.97
C GLY A 350 -14.51 -7.67 -23.33
N ASN A 351 -14.86 -6.38 -23.49
CA ASN A 351 -14.52 -5.63 -24.71
C ASN A 351 -13.02 -5.31 -24.73
N GLU A 352 -12.23 -6.23 -25.29
CA GLU A 352 -10.77 -6.16 -25.32
C GLU A 352 -10.24 -4.92 -26.06
N ALA A 353 -10.89 -4.51 -27.14
CA ALA A 353 -10.45 -3.34 -27.92
C ALA A 353 -10.56 -2.03 -27.12
N GLU A 354 -11.70 -1.81 -26.48
CA GLU A 354 -11.91 -0.64 -25.63
C GLU A 354 -11.03 -0.71 -24.36
N LEU A 355 -10.85 -1.91 -23.80
CA LEU A 355 -9.98 -2.10 -22.65
C LEU A 355 -8.51 -1.74 -22.97
N LYS A 356 -7.97 -2.17 -24.11
CA LYS A 356 -6.63 -1.79 -24.60
C LYS A 356 -6.49 -0.28 -24.75
N LYS A 357 -7.50 0.39 -25.29
CA LYS A 357 -7.52 1.85 -25.44
C LYS A 357 -7.44 2.54 -24.07
N LEU A 358 -8.29 2.14 -23.12
CA LEU A 358 -8.29 2.70 -21.76
C LEU A 358 -6.97 2.46 -21.03
N ILE A 359 -6.38 1.26 -21.15
CA ILE A 359 -5.03 0.96 -20.61
C ILE A 359 -4.00 1.94 -21.18
N GLY A 360 -4.00 2.17 -22.49
CA GLY A 360 -3.11 3.14 -23.15
C GLY A 360 -3.30 4.57 -22.62
N GLU A 361 -4.52 5.01 -22.40
CA GLU A 361 -4.83 6.33 -21.83
C GLU A 361 -4.32 6.49 -20.39
N PHE A 362 -4.50 5.47 -19.54
CA PHE A 362 -3.96 5.48 -18.17
C PHE A 362 -2.42 5.46 -18.18
N ALA A 363 -1.79 4.66 -19.04
CA ALA A 363 -0.34 4.61 -19.19
C ALA A 363 0.22 5.96 -19.65
N ALA A 364 -0.42 6.61 -20.62
CA ALA A 364 -0.05 7.95 -21.08
C ALA A 364 -0.23 9.01 -19.97
N THR A 365 -1.30 8.94 -19.20
CA THR A 365 -1.51 9.81 -18.03
C THR A 365 -0.39 9.64 -17.02
N ALA A 366 0.01 8.39 -16.72
CA ALA A 366 1.08 8.07 -15.79
C ALA A 366 2.46 8.60 -16.25
N ALA A 367 2.73 8.54 -17.56
CA ALA A 367 3.96 9.07 -18.16
C ALA A 367 4.02 10.61 -18.12
N ASN A 368 2.86 11.28 -18.16
CA ASN A 368 2.77 12.74 -18.18
C ASN A 368 2.56 13.36 -16.79
N ALA A 369 2.49 12.56 -15.73
CA ALA A 369 2.39 13.09 -14.38
C ALA A 369 3.65 13.88 -14.01
N PRO A 370 3.52 15.11 -13.46
CA PRO A 370 4.68 15.93 -13.13
C PRO A 370 5.57 15.20 -12.11
N THR A 371 6.85 15.14 -12.42
CA THR A 371 7.91 14.62 -11.54
C THR A 371 8.34 15.73 -10.57
N ASN A 372 7.47 16.11 -9.61
CA ASN A 372 7.80 17.14 -8.61
C ASN A 372 8.41 16.53 -7.35
#